data_5c08fd37256083ebe3895ec71335073f
#
_entry.id   5c08fd37256083ebe3895ec71335073f
#
_cell.length_a   1.000
_cell.length_b   1.000
_cell.length_c   1.000
_cell.angle_alpha   90.00
_cell.angle_beta   90.00
_cell.angle_gamma   90.00
#
_symmetry.space_group_name_H-M   'P 1'
#
loop_
_entity.id
_entity.type
_entity.pdbx_description
1 polymer ?
#
loop_
_entity_poly.entity_id
_entity_poly.type
_entity_poly.pdbx_seq_one_letter_code
_entity_poly.pdbx_strand_id
1 'polypeptide(L)'
;MIELSTVSKVFHQGRPNEFRALREVSLTLARGGVTVFKGPSGSGKTTLLTLIGALARPTSGRITLNGRLLSNLPERFLTDVRRHTFGFVFQQFNLLRGLTVLENVMLPAYPLGRPYRQLVSAAQALLEQFGLGEKAANQVEWLSGGEAQRTALARALINNPTVIIADEPTAHLDSARSREVLALLGELAAQDRTVFISSHDPLVFEAVSVNRLIELQDGRIVADSPC
;
A
#
# COMPACT_ATOMS: atom_id res chain seq x y z
N MET A 1 12.51 -4.05 8.44
CA MET A 1 12.59 -2.74 9.13
C MET A 1 12.78 -1.66 8.08
N ILE A 2 11.99 -0.59 8.14
CA ILE A 2 12.12 0.59 7.28
C ILE A 2 12.44 1.79 8.18
N GLU A 3 13.45 2.56 7.80
CA GLU A 3 13.87 3.73 8.58
C GLU A 3 13.87 4.97 7.69
N LEU A 4 13.27 6.02 8.19
CA LEU A 4 13.26 7.35 7.62
C LEU A 4 14.08 8.28 8.53
N SER A 5 15.04 9.02 7.96
CA SER A 5 15.87 9.99 8.70
C SER A 5 15.75 11.36 8.05
N THR A 6 15.12 12.28 8.76
CA THR A 6 14.89 13.69 8.35
C THR A 6 14.33 13.84 6.93
N VAL A 7 13.37 12.98 6.58
CA VAL A 7 12.80 12.90 5.24
C VAL A 7 11.86 14.07 4.97
N SER A 8 12.12 14.80 3.89
CA SER A 8 11.21 15.85 3.40
C SER A 8 10.80 15.58 1.96
N LYS A 9 9.58 16.00 1.62
CA LYS A 9 9.06 15.94 0.25
C LYS A 9 8.46 17.28 -0.13
N VAL A 10 9.03 17.89 -1.17
CA VAL A 10 8.57 19.14 -1.76
C VAL A 10 8.16 18.84 -3.20
N PHE A 11 6.95 19.22 -3.57
CA PHE A 11 6.48 19.20 -4.96
C PHE A 11 6.65 20.58 -5.58
N HIS A 12 6.92 20.64 -6.87
CA HIS A 12 7.09 21.88 -7.65
C HIS A 12 8.12 22.85 -7.05
N GLN A 13 9.21 22.32 -6.52
CA GLN A 13 10.26 23.11 -5.86
C GLN A 13 10.72 24.29 -6.74
N GLY A 14 10.78 25.48 -6.12
CA GLY A 14 11.15 26.73 -6.79
C GLY A 14 10.08 27.30 -7.76
N ARG A 15 8.85 26.79 -7.72
CA ARG A 15 7.73 27.29 -8.52
C ARG A 15 6.69 28.00 -7.65
N PRO A 16 5.81 28.85 -8.21
CA PRO A 16 4.77 29.54 -7.44
C PRO A 16 3.79 28.60 -6.70
N ASN A 17 3.64 27.37 -7.18
CA ASN A 17 2.81 26.34 -6.58
C ASN A 17 3.63 25.31 -5.78
N GLU A 18 4.77 25.73 -5.21
CA GLU A 18 5.55 24.87 -4.34
C GLU A 18 4.71 24.41 -3.14
N PHE A 19 4.74 23.12 -2.88
CA PHE A 19 4.01 22.49 -1.79
C PHE A 19 4.90 21.51 -1.02
N ARG A 20 5.05 21.70 0.28
CA ARG A 20 5.81 20.82 1.18
C ARG A 20 4.88 19.79 1.80
N ALA A 21 4.86 18.62 1.23
CA ALA A 21 4.00 17.52 1.68
C ALA A 21 4.54 16.82 2.94
N LEU A 22 5.86 16.75 3.11
CA LEU A 22 6.50 16.19 4.31
C LEU A 22 7.66 17.08 4.76
N ARG A 23 7.85 17.19 6.10
CA ARG A 23 8.79 18.09 6.74
C ARG A 23 9.62 17.34 7.77
N GLU A 24 10.84 16.95 7.41
CA GLU A 24 11.85 16.35 8.29
C GLU A 24 11.34 15.16 9.11
N VAL A 25 10.55 14.29 8.46
CA VAL A 25 9.98 13.09 9.10
C VAL A 25 11.10 12.10 9.41
N SER A 26 11.23 11.74 10.69
CA SER A 26 12.08 10.65 11.16
C SER A 26 11.20 9.58 11.81
N LEU A 27 11.34 8.34 11.36
CA LEU A 27 10.46 7.25 11.77
C LEU A 27 11.13 5.90 11.54
N THR A 28 10.98 5.00 12.51
CA THR A 28 11.39 3.59 12.37
C THR A 28 10.15 2.71 12.36
N LEU A 29 9.99 1.90 11.31
CA LEU A 29 8.90 0.97 11.12
C LEU A 29 9.44 -0.46 11.25
N ALA A 30 8.98 -1.16 12.28
CA ALA A 30 9.33 -2.55 12.52
C ALA A 30 8.71 -3.49 11.46
N ARG A 31 9.14 -4.74 11.44
CA ARG A 31 8.48 -5.80 10.64
C ARG A 31 7.31 -6.38 11.43
N GLY A 32 6.32 -6.84 10.67
CA GLY A 32 5.12 -7.46 11.22
C GLY A 32 4.09 -6.45 11.73
N GLY A 33 2.86 -6.93 11.88
CA GLY A 33 1.74 -6.16 12.41
C GLY A 33 1.17 -5.08 11.49
N VAL A 34 0.19 -4.38 12.01
CA VAL A 34 -0.54 -3.30 11.31
C VAL A 34 -0.18 -1.96 11.92
N THR A 35 0.37 -1.06 11.10
CA THR A 35 0.60 0.35 11.47
C THR A 35 -0.36 1.23 10.68
N VAL A 36 -1.13 2.05 11.38
CA VAL A 36 -2.04 3.02 10.76
C VAL A 36 -1.46 4.42 10.83
N PHE A 37 -1.42 5.10 9.68
CA PHE A 37 -1.11 6.50 9.55
C PHE A 37 -2.41 7.30 9.50
N LYS A 38 -2.76 7.96 10.60
CA LYS A 38 -3.97 8.78 10.70
C LYS A 38 -3.65 10.27 10.47
N GLY A 39 -4.66 11.03 10.12
CA GLY A 39 -4.58 12.48 9.98
C GLY A 39 -5.58 13.01 8.96
N PRO A 40 -5.81 14.33 8.93
CA PRO A 40 -6.75 14.94 7.99
C PRO A 40 -6.30 14.77 6.53
N SER A 41 -7.21 15.05 5.59
CA SER A 41 -6.85 15.12 4.18
C SER A 41 -5.74 16.16 3.97
N GLY A 42 -4.77 15.87 3.13
CA GLY A 42 -3.61 16.75 2.88
C GLY A 42 -2.51 16.71 3.94
N SER A 43 -2.61 15.93 5.02
CA SER A 43 -1.58 15.85 6.06
C SER A 43 -0.27 15.18 5.63
N GLY A 44 -0.23 14.55 4.45
CA GLY A 44 0.98 13.91 3.91
C GLY A 44 0.98 12.37 3.97
N LYS A 45 -0.09 11.70 4.42
CA LYS A 45 -0.18 10.23 4.56
C LYS A 45 0.17 9.48 3.26
N THR A 46 -0.56 9.75 2.19
CA THR A 46 -0.31 9.15 0.86
C THR A 46 1.12 9.41 0.40
N THR A 47 1.63 10.63 0.58
CA THR A 47 3.02 10.98 0.23
C THR A 47 4.01 10.14 1.04
N LEU A 48 3.78 9.98 2.36
CA LEU A 48 4.64 9.17 3.21
C LEU A 48 4.63 7.71 2.75
N LEU A 49 3.45 7.13 2.49
CA LEU A 49 3.31 5.76 2.01
C LEU A 49 3.98 5.55 0.64
N THR A 50 3.89 6.52 -0.28
CA THR A 50 4.57 6.43 -1.59
C THR A 50 6.10 6.48 -1.46
N LEU A 51 6.63 7.20 -0.48
CA LEU A 51 8.06 7.22 -0.18
C LEU A 51 8.51 5.90 0.46
N ILE A 52 7.78 5.39 1.45
CA ILE A 52 8.03 4.10 2.12
C ILE A 52 8.04 2.98 1.08
N GLY A 53 7.07 2.97 0.18
CA GLY A 53 6.93 1.96 -0.88
C GLY A 53 7.84 2.17 -2.09
N ALA A 54 8.78 3.11 -2.02
CA ALA A 54 9.72 3.43 -3.11
C ALA A 54 9.04 3.80 -4.45
N LEU A 55 7.77 4.27 -4.42
CA LEU A 55 7.07 4.81 -5.59
C LEU A 55 7.50 6.25 -5.91
N ALA A 56 7.95 6.98 -4.89
CA ALA A 56 8.49 8.32 -5.04
C ALA A 56 9.82 8.44 -4.32
N ARG A 57 10.58 9.49 -4.64
CA ARG A 57 11.83 9.81 -3.97
C ARG A 57 11.63 11.00 -3.03
N PRO A 58 12.29 11.00 -1.86
CA PRO A 58 12.32 12.18 -1.02
C PRO A 58 13.07 13.33 -1.72
N THR A 59 12.75 14.57 -1.36
CA THR A 59 13.52 15.75 -1.78
C THR A 59 14.81 15.86 -0.96
N SER A 60 14.75 15.51 0.33
CA SER A 60 15.91 15.42 1.22
C SER A 60 15.69 14.34 2.29
N GLY A 61 16.75 13.99 2.98
CA GLY A 61 16.73 12.92 3.98
C GLY A 61 17.05 11.55 3.38
N ARG A 62 16.94 10.50 4.20
CA ARG A 62 17.31 9.13 3.84
C ARG A 62 16.21 8.15 4.20
N ILE A 63 16.01 7.16 3.33
CA ILE A 63 15.10 6.03 3.56
C ILE A 63 15.92 4.76 3.39
N THR A 64 15.89 3.89 4.40
CA THR A 64 16.52 2.57 4.34
C THR A 64 15.49 1.46 4.48
N LEU A 65 15.74 0.33 3.83
CA LEU A 65 14.98 -0.90 3.97
C LEU A 65 15.96 -2.02 4.37
N ASN A 66 15.79 -2.57 5.56
CA ASN A 66 16.69 -3.60 6.11
C ASN A 66 18.17 -3.18 6.05
N GLY A 67 18.47 -1.92 6.40
CA GLY A 67 19.82 -1.34 6.36
C GLY A 67 20.29 -0.90 4.97
N ARG A 68 19.59 -1.24 3.89
CA ARG A 68 19.94 -0.81 2.53
C ARG A 68 19.34 0.55 2.23
N LEU A 69 20.17 1.53 1.84
CA LEU A 69 19.73 2.86 1.45
C LEU A 69 18.92 2.81 0.14
N LEU A 70 17.66 3.30 0.16
CA LEU A 70 16.77 3.37 -1.00
C LEU A 70 16.82 4.74 -1.70
N SER A 71 16.94 5.83 -0.94
CA SER A 71 16.73 7.21 -1.44
C SER A 71 17.56 7.56 -2.67
N ASN A 72 18.75 6.98 -2.81
CA ASN A 72 19.71 7.29 -3.88
C ASN A 72 19.82 6.19 -4.95
N LEU A 73 19.01 5.12 -4.84
CA LEU A 73 19.08 4.03 -5.83
C LEU A 73 18.57 4.49 -7.19
N PRO A 74 19.21 4.07 -8.29
CA PRO A 74 18.62 4.20 -9.63
C PRO A 74 17.26 3.51 -9.73
N GLU A 75 16.38 4.00 -10.62
CA GLU A 75 15.00 3.54 -10.74
C GLU A 75 14.88 2.03 -10.99
N ARG A 76 15.79 1.44 -11.77
CA ARG A 76 15.82 -0.01 -12.01
C ARG A 76 15.90 -0.83 -10.73
N PHE A 77 16.66 -0.36 -9.72
CA PHE A 77 16.78 -1.05 -8.42
C PHE A 77 15.58 -0.80 -7.53
N LEU A 78 14.99 0.41 -7.57
CA LEU A 78 13.74 0.70 -6.85
C LEU A 78 12.59 -0.14 -7.41
N THR A 79 12.53 -0.31 -8.73
CA THR A 79 11.55 -1.18 -9.38
C THR A 79 11.69 -2.63 -8.92
N ASP A 80 12.92 -3.12 -8.80
CA ASP A 80 13.19 -4.48 -8.29
C ASP A 80 12.75 -4.62 -6.83
N VAL A 81 13.09 -3.66 -5.98
CA VAL A 81 12.63 -3.61 -4.58
C VAL A 81 11.10 -3.62 -4.50
N ARG A 82 10.39 -2.79 -5.31
CA ARG A 82 8.93 -2.77 -5.32
C ARG A 82 8.33 -4.12 -5.66
N ARG A 83 8.85 -4.79 -6.68
CA ARG A 83 8.35 -6.08 -7.16
C ARG A 83 8.44 -7.20 -6.13
N HIS A 84 9.50 -7.20 -5.33
CA HIS A 84 9.78 -8.29 -4.40
C HIS A 84 9.36 -8.00 -2.96
N THR A 85 9.13 -6.72 -2.61
CA THR A 85 8.89 -6.35 -1.23
C THR A 85 7.48 -5.84 -0.98
N PHE A 86 6.92 -5.06 -1.92
CA PHE A 86 5.72 -4.27 -1.67
C PHE A 86 4.51 -4.75 -2.49
N GLY A 87 3.36 -4.86 -1.82
CA GLY A 87 2.04 -4.92 -2.45
C GLY A 87 1.28 -3.63 -2.20
N PHE A 88 0.64 -3.08 -3.24
CA PHE A 88 -0.05 -1.79 -3.15
C PHE A 88 -1.55 -1.91 -3.37
N VAL A 89 -2.32 -1.33 -2.45
CA VAL A 89 -3.76 -1.11 -2.58
C VAL A 89 -3.99 0.39 -2.54
N PHE A 90 -4.49 0.97 -3.63
CA PHE A 90 -4.73 2.40 -3.78
C PHE A 90 -6.20 2.74 -3.52
N GLN A 91 -6.46 3.95 -3.07
CA GLN A 91 -7.80 4.45 -2.79
C GLN A 91 -8.78 4.29 -3.97
N GLN A 92 -8.34 4.53 -5.20
CA GLN A 92 -9.13 4.38 -6.43
C GLN A 92 -8.97 3.00 -7.09
N PHE A 93 -8.44 2.00 -6.36
CA PHE A 93 -8.12 0.65 -6.82
C PHE A 93 -7.14 0.59 -7.99
N ASN A 94 -7.14 1.55 -8.91
CA ASN A 94 -6.29 1.63 -10.10
C ASN A 94 -6.28 0.31 -10.92
N LEU A 95 -7.47 -0.29 -11.10
CA LEU A 95 -7.63 -1.42 -12.00
C LEU A 95 -7.58 -0.90 -13.43
N LEU A 96 -6.87 -1.61 -14.29
CA LEU A 96 -6.76 -1.24 -15.71
C LEU A 96 -8.02 -1.68 -16.46
N ARG A 97 -8.73 -0.71 -17.01
CA ARG A 97 -9.93 -0.93 -17.84
C ARG A 97 -9.57 -1.67 -19.12
N GLY A 98 -10.53 -2.42 -19.63
CA GLY A 98 -10.33 -3.25 -20.83
C GLY A 98 -9.57 -4.55 -20.57
N LEU A 99 -9.14 -4.80 -19.33
CA LEU A 99 -8.55 -6.05 -18.88
C LEU A 99 -9.53 -6.80 -17.97
N THR A 100 -9.41 -8.13 -17.99
CA THR A 100 -10.16 -9.00 -17.07
C THR A 100 -9.65 -8.86 -15.63
N VAL A 101 -10.42 -9.36 -14.69
CA VAL A 101 -10.05 -9.49 -13.27
C VAL A 101 -8.75 -10.28 -13.13
N LEU A 102 -8.65 -11.42 -13.80
CA LEU A 102 -7.45 -12.26 -13.81
C LEU A 102 -6.23 -11.52 -14.33
N GLU A 103 -6.36 -10.85 -15.48
CA GLU A 103 -5.25 -10.07 -16.06
C GLU A 103 -4.80 -8.94 -15.15
N ASN A 104 -5.73 -8.21 -14.51
CA ASN A 104 -5.38 -7.18 -13.53
C ASN A 104 -4.57 -7.73 -12.35
N VAL A 105 -4.94 -8.90 -11.83
CA VAL A 105 -4.19 -9.54 -10.74
C VAL A 105 -2.78 -9.94 -11.20
N MET A 106 -2.61 -10.39 -12.43
CA MET A 106 -1.33 -10.85 -12.98
C MET A 106 -0.34 -9.73 -13.30
N LEU A 107 -0.82 -8.48 -13.53
CA LEU A 107 -0.01 -7.36 -14.01
C LEU A 107 1.34 -7.17 -13.27
N PRO A 108 1.40 -7.13 -11.92
CA PRO A 108 2.66 -6.88 -11.24
C PRO A 108 3.68 -8.00 -11.38
N ALA A 109 3.26 -9.19 -11.80
CA ALA A 109 4.11 -10.37 -11.91
C ALA A 109 4.67 -10.60 -13.32
N TYR A 110 4.12 -9.98 -14.35
CA TYR A 110 4.66 -10.12 -15.72
C TYR A 110 6.16 -9.81 -15.81
N PRO A 111 6.66 -8.71 -15.20
CA PRO A 111 8.08 -8.40 -15.31
C PRO A 111 9.02 -9.35 -14.57
N LEU A 112 8.50 -10.32 -13.79
CA LEU A 112 9.30 -11.34 -13.12
C LEU A 112 9.63 -12.54 -14.03
N GLY A 113 9.05 -12.59 -15.23
CA GLY A 113 9.32 -13.65 -16.21
C GLY A 113 8.84 -15.04 -15.79
N ARG A 114 7.88 -15.14 -14.87
CA ARG A 114 7.30 -16.45 -14.47
C ARG A 114 6.61 -17.11 -15.65
N PRO A 115 6.67 -18.46 -15.77
CA PRO A 115 5.91 -19.18 -16.80
C PRO A 115 4.41 -18.82 -16.71
N TYR A 116 3.80 -18.49 -17.84
CA TYR A 116 2.42 -17.99 -17.91
C TYR A 116 1.42 -18.91 -17.18
N ARG A 117 1.53 -20.22 -17.36
CA ARG A 117 0.64 -21.19 -16.68
C ARG A 117 0.73 -21.10 -15.15
N GLN A 118 1.96 -20.92 -14.60
CA GLN A 118 2.14 -20.77 -13.16
C GLN A 118 1.56 -19.45 -12.66
N LEU A 119 1.70 -18.38 -13.44
CA LEU A 119 1.14 -17.09 -13.12
C LEU A 119 -0.39 -17.11 -13.10
N VAL A 120 -1.01 -17.71 -14.11
CA VAL A 120 -2.48 -17.92 -14.17
C VAL A 120 -2.96 -18.72 -12.96
N SER A 121 -2.30 -19.84 -12.64
CA SER A 121 -2.68 -20.66 -11.50
C SER A 121 -2.57 -19.91 -10.18
N ALA A 122 -1.51 -19.13 -9.97
CA ALA A 122 -1.33 -18.30 -8.77
C ALA A 122 -2.39 -17.20 -8.67
N ALA A 123 -2.71 -16.54 -9.77
CA ALA A 123 -3.74 -15.50 -9.81
C ALA A 123 -5.15 -16.08 -9.56
N GLN A 124 -5.46 -17.23 -10.15
CA GLN A 124 -6.71 -17.95 -9.88
C GLN A 124 -6.86 -18.33 -8.42
N ALA A 125 -5.82 -18.91 -7.80
CA ALA A 125 -5.85 -19.28 -6.38
C ALA A 125 -6.11 -18.06 -5.48
N LEU A 126 -5.50 -16.91 -5.78
CA LEU A 126 -5.80 -15.67 -5.08
C LEU A 126 -7.24 -15.21 -5.30
N LEU A 127 -7.74 -15.25 -6.51
CA LEU A 127 -9.13 -14.88 -6.81
C LEU A 127 -10.14 -15.79 -6.08
N GLU A 128 -9.88 -17.08 -6.01
CA GLU A 128 -10.69 -18.02 -5.22
C GLU A 128 -10.66 -17.68 -3.74
N GLN A 129 -9.49 -17.40 -3.17
CA GLN A 129 -9.34 -16.97 -1.78
C GLN A 129 -10.15 -15.71 -1.45
N PHE A 130 -10.26 -14.78 -2.42
CA PHE A 130 -11.04 -13.54 -2.27
C PHE A 130 -12.50 -13.66 -2.75
N GLY A 131 -12.99 -14.86 -3.06
CA GLY A 131 -14.36 -15.10 -3.50
C GLY A 131 -14.67 -14.50 -4.89
N LEU A 132 -13.67 -14.45 -5.77
CA LEU A 132 -13.75 -13.88 -7.12
C LEU A 132 -13.44 -14.90 -8.23
N GLY A 133 -13.32 -16.20 -7.90
CA GLY A 133 -12.94 -17.25 -8.87
C GLY A 133 -13.82 -17.25 -10.12
N GLU A 134 -15.16 -17.22 -9.94
CA GLU A 134 -16.12 -17.21 -11.05
C GLU A 134 -16.08 -15.91 -11.89
N LYS A 135 -15.48 -14.83 -11.35
CA LYS A 135 -15.37 -13.53 -12.01
C LYS A 135 -14.03 -13.29 -12.70
N ALA A 136 -13.14 -14.28 -12.67
CA ALA A 136 -11.80 -14.18 -13.23
C ALA A 136 -11.76 -13.68 -14.70
N ALA A 137 -12.72 -14.14 -15.52
CA ALA A 137 -12.86 -13.76 -16.93
C ALA A 137 -13.65 -12.45 -17.15
N ASN A 138 -14.29 -11.88 -16.13
CA ASN A 138 -15.05 -10.65 -16.26
C ASN A 138 -14.13 -9.44 -16.45
N GLN A 139 -14.61 -8.43 -17.18
CA GLN A 139 -13.96 -7.14 -17.23
C GLN A 139 -14.12 -6.40 -15.90
N VAL A 140 -13.10 -5.67 -15.49
CA VAL A 140 -13.09 -4.99 -14.18
C VAL A 140 -14.15 -3.88 -14.07
N GLU A 141 -14.63 -3.36 -15.19
CA GLU A 141 -15.69 -2.36 -15.26
C GLU A 141 -17.05 -2.89 -14.78
N TRP A 142 -17.23 -4.21 -14.75
CA TRP A 142 -18.48 -4.85 -14.33
C TRP A 142 -18.49 -5.21 -12.84
N LEU A 143 -17.40 -4.92 -12.14
CA LEU A 143 -17.28 -5.22 -10.72
C LEU A 143 -18.02 -4.19 -9.86
N SER A 144 -18.64 -4.66 -8.82
CA SER A 144 -19.05 -3.80 -7.70
C SER A 144 -17.81 -3.21 -6.98
N GLY A 145 -17.98 -2.15 -6.22
CA GLY A 145 -16.88 -1.54 -5.48
C GLY A 145 -16.12 -2.52 -4.56
N GLY A 146 -16.84 -3.39 -3.84
CA GLY A 146 -16.22 -4.41 -3.00
C GLY A 146 -15.46 -5.49 -3.79
N GLU A 147 -15.95 -5.88 -4.97
CA GLU A 147 -15.25 -6.81 -5.85
C GLU A 147 -13.99 -6.18 -6.46
N ALA A 148 -14.07 -4.92 -6.88
CA ALA A 148 -12.93 -4.17 -7.37
C ALA A 148 -11.84 -4.04 -6.31
N GLN A 149 -12.23 -3.82 -5.05
CA GLN A 149 -11.29 -3.76 -3.94
C GLN A 149 -10.62 -5.11 -3.66
N ARG A 150 -11.40 -6.21 -3.59
CA ARG A 150 -10.83 -7.54 -3.42
C ARG A 150 -9.91 -7.92 -4.58
N THR A 151 -10.23 -7.50 -5.81
CA THR A 151 -9.34 -7.63 -6.97
C THR A 151 -8.03 -6.85 -6.77
N ALA A 152 -8.09 -5.63 -6.25
CA ALA A 152 -6.90 -4.83 -5.95
C ALA A 152 -6.04 -5.46 -4.85
N LEU A 153 -6.66 -6.08 -3.83
CA LEU A 153 -5.97 -6.86 -2.79
C LEU A 153 -5.30 -8.10 -3.39
N ALA A 154 -6.02 -8.89 -4.20
CA ALA A 154 -5.45 -10.04 -4.89
C ALA A 154 -4.25 -9.64 -5.78
N ARG A 155 -4.37 -8.54 -6.52
CA ARG A 155 -3.28 -7.96 -7.32
C ARG A 155 -2.07 -7.58 -6.45
N ALA A 156 -2.30 -6.99 -5.30
CA ALA A 156 -1.23 -6.61 -4.39
C ALA A 156 -0.43 -7.82 -3.88
N LEU A 157 -1.06 -8.99 -3.79
CA LEU A 157 -0.49 -10.22 -3.23
C LEU A 157 0.19 -11.13 -4.24
N ILE A 158 0.03 -10.93 -5.54
CA ILE A 158 0.48 -11.88 -6.59
C ILE A 158 1.99 -12.19 -6.53
N ASN A 159 2.79 -11.25 -6.08
CA ASN A 159 4.23 -11.41 -5.90
C ASN A 159 4.65 -11.85 -4.50
N ASN A 160 3.68 -12.24 -3.66
CA ASN A 160 3.91 -12.62 -2.25
C ASN A 160 4.74 -11.58 -1.48
N PRO A 161 4.30 -10.31 -1.41
CA PRO A 161 5.05 -9.24 -0.77
C PRO A 161 5.18 -9.46 0.74
N THR A 162 6.27 -8.97 1.32
CA THR A 162 6.45 -8.94 2.78
C THR A 162 5.84 -7.69 3.42
N VAL A 163 5.60 -6.65 2.63
CA VAL A 163 5.00 -5.39 3.07
C VAL A 163 3.79 -5.05 2.20
N ILE A 164 2.65 -4.77 2.83
CA ILE A 164 1.43 -4.31 2.15
C ILE A 164 1.22 -2.85 2.52
N ILE A 165 0.99 -2.03 1.51
CA ILE A 165 0.68 -0.61 1.65
C ILE A 165 -0.73 -0.38 1.14
N ALA A 166 -1.64 0.04 2.02
CA ALA A 166 -3.03 0.30 1.71
C ALA A 166 -3.36 1.79 1.97
N ASP A 167 -3.54 2.54 0.92
CA ASP A 167 -3.87 3.96 0.98
C ASP A 167 -5.39 4.13 0.95
N GLU A 168 -5.98 4.56 2.08
CA GLU A 168 -7.43 4.74 2.31
C GLU A 168 -8.26 3.51 1.85
N PRO A 169 -7.95 2.29 2.32
CA PRO A 169 -8.54 1.06 1.76
C PRO A 169 -10.02 0.89 2.04
N THR A 170 -10.61 1.67 2.94
CA THR A 170 -12.03 1.65 3.29
C THR A 170 -12.81 2.83 2.70
N ALA A 171 -12.14 3.75 2.01
CA ALA A 171 -12.80 4.88 1.37
C ALA A 171 -13.86 4.38 0.36
N HIS A 172 -15.04 5.00 0.41
CA HIS A 172 -16.19 4.65 -0.45
C HIS A 172 -16.87 3.30 -0.15
N LEU A 173 -16.55 2.66 0.99
CA LEU A 173 -17.23 1.44 1.45
C LEU A 173 -18.20 1.76 2.59
N ASP A 174 -19.26 0.95 2.69
CA ASP A 174 -20.06 0.90 3.89
C ASP A 174 -19.29 0.25 5.06
N SER A 175 -19.80 0.43 6.28
CA SER A 175 -19.12 -0.05 7.49
C SER A 175 -18.97 -1.58 7.54
N ALA A 176 -19.88 -2.36 6.93
CA ALA A 176 -19.78 -3.81 6.92
C ALA A 176 -18.60 -4.26 6.04
N ARG A 177 -18.52 -3.74 4.82
CA ARG A 177 -17.42 -4.01 3.88
C ARG A 177 -16.09 -3.48 4.37
N SER A 178 -16.09 -2.32 5.05
CA SER A 178 -14.87 -1.78 5.68
C SER A 178 -14.30 -2.77 6.70
N ARG A 179 -15.15 -3.37 7.55
CA ARG A 179 -14.72 -4.39 8.52
C ARG A 179 -14.17 -5.64 7.84
N GLU A 180 -14.78 -6.10 6.74
CA GLU A 180 -14.27 -7.25 5.97
C GLU A 180 -12.85 -6.98 5.44
N VAL A 181 -12.62 -5.79 4.87
CA VAL A 181 -11.29 -5.39 4.37
C VAL A 181 -10.26 -5.30 5.49
N LEU A 182 -10.63 -4.70 6.63
CA LEU A 182 -9.74 -4.60 7.80
C LEU A 182 -9.42 -5.98 8.38
N ALA A 183 -10.39 -6.88 8.44
CA ALA A 183 -10.17 -8.27 8.86
C ALA A 183 -9.17 -8.97 7.94
N LEU A 184 -9.33 -8.86 6.61
CA LEU A 184 -8.39 -9.42 5.63
C LEU A 184 -6.97 -8.85 5.79
N LEU A 185 -6.83 -7.54 6.01
CA LEU A 185 -5.52 -6.92 6.24
C LEU A 185 -4.91 -7.40 7.56
N GLY A 186 -5.72 -7.59 8.59
CA GLY A 186 -5.31 -8.18 9.87
C GLY A 186 -4.84 -9.63 9.74
N GLU A 187 -5.55 -10.47 8.98
CA GLU A 187 -5.15 -11.84 8.67
C GLU A 187 -3.81 -11.90 7.92
N LEU A 188 -3.59 -10.97 6.99
CA LEU A 188 -2.32 -10.86 6.27
C LEU A 188 -1.17 -10.47 7.23
N ALA A 189 -1.43 -9.60 8.20
CA ALA A 189 -0.44 -9.26 9.22
C ALA A 189 -0.15 -10.45 10.15
N ALA A 190 -1.16 -11.24 10.51
CA ALA A 190 -1.00 -12.45 11.31
C ALA A 190 -0.15 -13.54 10.60
N GLN A 191 -0.01 -13.46 9.26
CA GLN A 191 0.88 -14.30 8.44
C GLN A 191 2.30 -13.72 8.31
N ASP A 192 2.78 -12.97 9.28
CA ASP A 192 4.13 -12.36 9.33
C ASP A 192 4.38 -11.28 8.25
N ARG A 193 3.31 -10.70 7.68
CA ARG A 193 3.44 -9.54 6.80
C ARG A 193 3.34 -8.24 7.58
N THR A 194 4.00 -7.23 7.07
CA THR A 194 3.88 -5.86 7.59
C THR A 194 2.80 -5.13 6.80
N VAL A 195 1.84 -4.53 7.47
CA VAL A 195 0.73 -3.80 6.83
C VAL A 195 0.78 -2.35 7.24
N PHE A 196 0.85 -1.45 6.26
CA PHE A 196 0.77 0.00 6.45
C PHE A 196 -0.54 0.50 5.85
N ILE A 197 -1.34 1.19 6.66
CA ILE A 197 -2.64 1.73 6.25
C ILE A 197 -2.62 3.23 6.46
N SER A 198 -3.03 4.03 5.46
CA SER A 198 -3.44 5.41 5.69
C SER A 198 -4.95 5.46 5.88
N SER A 199 -5.42 6.23 6.82
CA SER A 199 -6.84 6.51 6.96
C SER A 199 -7.11 7.79 7.75
N HIS A 200 -8.31 8.34 7.57
CA HIS A 200 -8.90 9.35 8.43
C HIS A 200 -10.17 8.84 9.14
N ASP A 201 -10.54 7.58 8.93
CA ASP A 201 -11.74 6.93 9.46
C ASP A 201 -11.46 6.31 10.84
N PRO A 202 -12.21 6.69 11.91
CA PRO A 202 -12.11 6.09 13.23
C PRO A 202 -12.25 4.57 13.24
N LEU A 203 -13.10 4.00 12.38
CA LEU A 203 -13.30 2.55 12.27
C LEU A 203 -11.99 1.80 11.96
N VAL A 204 -11.07 2.44 11.23
CA VAL A 204 -9.75 1.88 10.94
C VAL A 204 -8.83 1.95 12.17
N PHE A 205 -8.87 3.05 12.94
CA PHE A 205 -8.01 3.22 14.11
C PHE A 205 -8.40 2.30 15.26
N GLU A 206 -9.68 1.99 15.38
CA GLU A 206 -10.26 1.17 16.43
C GLU A 206 -10.28 -0.33 16.08
N ALA A 207 -9.82 -0.69 14.89
CA ALA A 207 -9.76 -2.09 14.48
C ALA A 207 -8.80 -2.90 15.38
N VAL A 208 -9.25 -4.04 15.85
CA VAL A 208 -8.53 -4.92 16.80
C VAL A 208 -7.14 -5.34 16.30
N SER A 209 -6.94 -5.34 14.99
CA SER A 209 -5.66 -5.74 14.36
C SER A 209 -4.60 -4.63 14.35
N VAL A 210 -4.92 -3.41 14.77
CA VAL A 210 -3.95 -2.29 14.75
C VAL A 210 -2.97 -2.41 15.91
N ASN A 211 -1.68 -2.39 15.61
CA ASN A 211 -0.61 -2.49 16.59
C ASN A 211 0.07 -1.15 16.89
N ARG A 212 -0.03 -0.20 15.95
CA ARG A 212 0.62 1.11 16.09
C ARG A 212 -0.16 2.17 15.32
N LEU A 213 -0.31 3.32 15.95
CA LEU A 213 -0.99 4.47 15.40
C LEU A 213 -0.03 5.65 15.30
N ILE A 214 0.15 6.18 14.09
CA ILE A 214 1.04 7.33 13.82
C ILE A 214 0.17 8.46 13.27
N GLU A 215 0.19 9.60 13.94
CA GLU A 215 -0.59 10.76 13.55
C GLU A 215 0.25 11.76 12.77
N LEU A 216 -0.25 12.11 11.57
CA LEU A 216 0.34 13.13 10.72
C LEU A 216 -0.53 14.39 10.69
N GLN A 217 0.13 15.53 10.85
CA GLN A 217 -0.46 16.85 10.65
C GLN A 217 0.55 17.77 9.95
N ASP A 218 0.11 18.46 8.89
CA ASP A 218 0.92 19.43 8.12
C ASP A 218 2.31 18.90 7.70
N GLY A 219 2.36 17.63 7.31
CA GLY A 219 3.57 16.95 6.85
C GLY A 219 4.55 16.56 7.97
N ARG A 220 4.13 16.59 9.25
CA ARG A 220 4.92 16.18 10.41
C ARG A 220 4.24 15.05 11.18
N ILE A 221 5.02 14.23 11.85
CA ILE A 221 4.50 13.29 12.85
C ILE A 221 4.28 14.07 14.13
N VAL A 222 3.04 14.04 14.63
CA VAL A 222 2.64 14.74 15.88
C VAL A 222 2.39 13.78 17.03
N ALA A 223 2.08 12.51 16.74
CA ALA A 223 1.96 11.44 17.72
C ALA A 223 2.39 10.10 17.12
N ASP A 224 2.90 9.23 17.98
CA ASP A 224 3.33 7.85 17.64
C ASP A 224 3.10 6.98 18.87
N SER A 225 2.12 6.10 18.79
CA SER A 225 1.65 5.31 19.92
C SER A 225 1.47 3.85 19.55
N PRO A 226 1.93 2.90 20.38
CA PRO A 226 1.49 1.51 20.30
C PRO A 226 0.00 1.43 20.64
N CYS A 227 -0.71 0.46 20.07
CA CYS A 227 -2.12 0.14 20.35
C CYS A 227 -2.21 -1.15 21.17
#